data_1d09ffe95e56cc345cf5b2c1ec8671c0
#
_entry.id   1d09ffe95e56cc345cf5b2c1ec8671c0
#
_cell.length_a   1.000
_cell.length_b   1.000
_cell.length_c   1.000
_cell.angle_alpha   90.00
_cell.angle_beta   90.00
_cell.angle_gamma   90.00
#
_symmetry.space_group_name_H-M   'P 1'
#
loop_
_entity.id
_entity.type
_entity.pdbx_description
1 polymer ?
#
loop_
_entity_poly.entity_id
_entity_poly.type
_entity_poly.pdbx_seq_one_letter_code
_entity_poly.pdbx_strand_id
1 'polypeptide(L)'
;MAAAVAASGGKKRKYERSAPDLGQLHEDMLERVLARLPPASFFRLRGVCRQWRQAAGSPAFLAACARVPARDPWFLMLSDRQEDRPAVAFDAAEGAWARCRGAPGPVPVAAASGLVLYRAPDTGALTVANPLTGASRALPPPPPAASPLHAVAMYGSPYRVALILGKLPDLSMAVFDSSTNTWNDAVALSRKPDASPTDADAPAPRGEDEDEDGDDDDDGTVFYLSKTGIVMASNMQRTASRQYSSAVTCRPDGGDAVAYFLSNSGAVVSCDLTRRVFAELPRILPVHAEYSIDVVACDGRAYVVVLTEYLDTASLRVWEFSGGAWLQVAAMPPAMSHAFYGTKADVNCVGHGGRIMVCVSSGEPDGDGNGSFMCDVASNRWEELPRCAGGDGEEAADFVAAFSFEPRMEVAV
;
A
#
# COMPACT_ATOMS: atom_id res chain seq x y z
N MET A 1 -25.68 18.43 -85.56
CA MET A 1 -26.41 17.45 -84.73
C MET A 1 -25.55 17.15 -83.52
N ALA A 2 -25.87 17.75 -82.37
CA ALA A 2 -25.15 17.56 -81.11
C ALA A 2 -26.06 16.77 -80.17
N ALA A 3 -25.58 15.60 -79.74
CA ALA A 3 -26.31 14.74 -78.78
C ALA A 3 -25.93 15.12 -77.37
N ALA A 4 -26.93 15.48 -76.58
CA ALA A 4 -26.82 15.78 -75.14
C ALA A 4 -26.72 14.47 -74.36
N VAL A 5 -25.66 14.35 -73.57
CA VAL A 5 -25.50 13.27 -72.53
C VAL A 5 -26.06 13.76 -71.22
N ALA A 6 -27.11 13.10 -70.73
CA ALA A 6 -27.71 13.37 -69.47
C ALA A 6 -26.85 12.79 -68.32
N ALA A 7 -26.43 13.65 -67.38
CA ALA A 7 -25.72 13.24 -66.16
C ALA A 7 -26.74 12.76 -65.10
N SER A 8 -26.64 11.48 -64.73
CA SER A 8 -27.37 10.86 -63.62
C SER A 8 -26.76 11.28 -62.29
N GLY A 9 -27.49 12.11 -61.52
CA GLY A 9 -27.14 12.52 -60.18
C GLY A 9 -27.37 11.42 -59.14
N GLY A 10 -26.32 10.72 -58.76
CA GLY A 10 -26.34 9.77 -57.65
C GLY A 10 -26.47 10.50 -56.29
N LYS A 11 -27.62 10.41 -55.67
CA LYS A 11 -27.82 10.84 -54.28
C LYS A 11 -26.94 9.99 -53.34
N LYS A 12 -25.80 10.53 -52.87
CA LYS A 12 -25.05 9.99 -51.72
C LYS A 12 -25.95 10.05 -50.49
N ARG A 13 -26.49 8.92 -50.05
CA ARG A 13 -27.07 8.76 -48.72
C ARG A 13 -25.95 8.96 -47.71
N LYS A 14 -25.96 10.09 -47.01
CA LYS A 14 -25.19 10.35 -45.82
C LYS A 14 -25.77 9.46 -44.72
N TYR A 15 -25.10 8.38 -44.39
CA TYR A 15 -25.35 7.66 -43.15
C TYR A 15 -24.87 8.56 -42.02
N GLU A 16 -25.77 9.41 -41.50
CA GLU A 16 -25.62 10.00 -40.20
C GLU A 16 -25.70 8.85 -39.18
N ARG A 17 -24.53 8.39 -38.70
CA ARG A 17 -24.48 7.67 -37.46
C ARG A 17 -24.90 8.68 -36.39
N SER A 18 -26.18 8.75 -36.06
CA SER A 18 -26.62 9.36 -34.82
C SER A 18 -25.86 8.68 -33.69
N ALA A 19 -25.03 9.41 -32.96
CA ALA A 19 -24.50 8.93 -31.71
C ALA A 19 -25.69 8.42 -30.86
N PRO A 20 -25.60 7.26 -30.21
CA PRO A 20 -26.68 6.79 -29.38
C PRO A 20 -27.02 7.86 -28.35
N ASP A 21 -28.27 8.28 -28.33
CA ASP A 21 -28.76 9.24 -27.37
C ASP A 21 -28.76 8.58 -25.98
N LEU A 22 -27.69 8.80 -25.23
CA LEU A 22 -27.52 8.27 -23.87
C LEU A 22 -28.63 8.74 -22.90
N GLY A 23 -29.39 9.79 -23.28
CA GLY A 23 -30.54 10.26 -22.53
C GLY A 23 -31.76 9.35 -22.60
N GLN A 24 -31.77 8.36 -23.51
CA GLN A 24 -32.85 7.37 -23.66
C GLN A 24 -32.55 6.03 -22.97
N LEU A 25 -31.40 5.87 -22.31
CA LEU A 25 -31.11 4.66 -21.55
C LEU A 25 -32.06 4.52 -20.37
N HIS A 26 -32.68 3.34 -20.25
CA HIS A 26 -33.44 3.00 -19.05
C HIS A 26 -32.55 3.12 -17.82
N GLU A 27 -33.10 3.60 -16.71
CA GLU A 27 -32.36 3.95 -15.49
C GLU A 27 -31.47 2.78 -15.01
N ASP A 28 -31.99 1.56 -15.00
CA ASP A 28 -31.23 0.34 -14.64
C ASP A 28 -30.00 0.11 -15.54
N MET A 29 -30.12 0.41 -16.83
CA MET A 29 -28.99 0.28 -17.77
C MET A 29 -27.95 1.35 -17.52
N LEU A 30 -28.38 2.57 -17.25
CA LEU A 30 -27.50 3.67 -16.91
C LEU A 30 -26.69 3.36 -15.63
N GLU A 31 -27.34 2.89 -14.58
CA GLU A 31 -26.69 2.51 -13.33
C GLU A 31 -25.65 1.41 -13.52
N ARG A 32 -25.96 0.38 -14.32
CA ARG A 32 -25.00 -0.71 -14.64
C ARG A 32 -23.79 -0.22 -15.46
N VAL A 33 -24.00 0.73 -16.35
CA VAL A 33 -22.91 1.35 -17.12
C VAL A 33 -22.03 2.18 -16.19
N LEU A 34 -22.65 3.08 -15.40
CA LEU A 34 -21.93 3.93 -14.46
C LEU A 34 -21.15 3.14 -13.42
N ALA A 35 -21.71 2.03 -12.93
CA ALA A 35 -21.06 1.16 -11.95
C ALA A 35 -19.78 0.50 -12.46
N ARG A 36 -19.61 0.35 -13.79
CA ARG A 36 -18.42 -0.26 -14.39
C ARG A 36 -17.33 0.74 -14.77
N LEU A 37 -17.62 2.03 -14.68
CA LEU A 37 -16.62 3.05 -14.97
C LEU A 37 -15.54 3.06 -13.89
N PRO A 38 -14.27 3.33 -14.25
CA PRO A 38 -13.27 3.71 -13.28
C PRO A 38 -13.76 4.86 -12.41
N PRO A 39 -13.49 4.88 -11.10
CA PRO A 39 -14.00 5.92 -10.20
C PRO A 39 -13.67 7.34 -10.65
N ALA A 40 -12.47 7.61 -11.12
CA ALA A 40 -12.11 8.93 -11.61
C ALA A 40 -12.99 9.37 -12.79
N SER A 41 -13.22 8.48 -13.77
CA SER A 41 -14.13 8.71 -14.88
C SER A 41 -15.57 8.89 -14.43
N PHE A 42 -16.03 8.06 -13.47
CA PHE A 42 -17.35 8.21 -12.88
C PHE A 42 -17.55 9.59 -12.22
N PHE A 43 -16.59 10.04 -11.38
CA PHE A 43 -16.67 11.34 -10.73
C PHE A 43 -16.68 12.53 -11.71
N ARG A 44 -15.99 12.42 -12.84
CA ARG A 44 -16.07 13.41 -13.93
C ARG A 44 -17.44 13.39 -14.60
N LEU A 45 -17.95 12.22 -14.93
CA LEU A 45 -19.18 12.05 -15.71
C LEU A 45 -20.45 12.34 -14.92
N ARG A 46 -20.48 12.11 -13.59
CA ARG A 46 -21.65 12.48 -12.77
C ARG A 46 -22.00 13.98 -12.81
N GLY A 47 -21.05 14.81 -13.23
CA GLY A 47 -21.26 16.25 -13.41
C GLY A 47 -21.94 16.64 -14.72
N VAL A 48 -22.04 15.72 -15.69
CA VAL A 48 -22.52 16.00 -17.06
C VAL A 48 -24.01 16.36 -17.09
N CYS A 49 -24.87 15.63 -16.35
CA CYS A 49 -26.29 15.94 -16.29
C CYS A 49 -26.92 15.57 -14.94
N ARG A 50 -28.15 16.07 -14.71
CA ARG A 50 -28.88 15.82 -13.45
C ARG A 50 -29.21 14.33 -13.27
N GLN A 51 -29.59 13.63 -14.32
CA GLN A 51 -29.93 12.21 -14.30
C GLN A 51 -28.73 11.36 -13.83
N TRP A 52 -27.53 11.61 -14.36
CA TRP A 52 -26.32 10.91 -13.95
C TRP A 52 -25.96 11.19 -12.49
N ARG A 53 -26.16 12.43 -12.04
CA ARG A 53 -25.92 12.78 -10.64
C ARG A 53 -26.90 12.11 -9.68
N GLN A 54 -28.17 11.95 -10.08
CA GLN A 54 -29.20 11.27 -9.29
C GLN A 54 -28.94 9.78 -9.25
N ALA A 55 -28.65 9.15 -10.40
CA ALA A 55 -28.30 7.74 -10.50
C ALA A 55 -27.12 7.38 -9.59
N ALA A 56 -26.10 8.25 -9.53
CA ALA A 56 -24.91 8.03 -8.70
C ALA A 56 -25.16 7.92 -7.19
N GLY A 57 -26.30 8.37 -6.70
CA GLY A 57 -26.70 8.30 -5.29
C GLY A 57 -27.76 7.24 -5.00
N SER A 58 -28.22 6.51 -6.02
CA SER A 58 -29.31 5.55 -5.84
C SER A 58 -28.85 4.25 -5.16
N PRO A 59 -29.69 3.60 -4.34
CA PRO A 59 -29.38 2.28 -3.79
C PRO A 59 -29.17 1.22 -4.88
N ALA A 60 -29.85 1.33 -6.01
CA ALA A 60 -29.70 0.41 -7.14
C ALA A 60 -28.32 0.55 -7.80
N PHE A 61 -27.80 1.78 -7.90
CA PHE A 61 -26.43 2.01 -8.36
C PHE A 61 -25.39 1.40 -7.40
N LEU A 62 -25.53 1.58 -6.08
CA LEU A 62 -24.63 0.96 -5.11
C LEU A 62 -24.69 -0.57 -5.20
N ALA A 63 -25.89 -1.14 -5.36
CA ALA A 63 -26.06 -2.58 -5.60
C ALA A 63 -25.42 -3.03 -6.93
N ALA A 64 -25.42 -2.18 -7.97
CA ALA A 64 -24.72 -2.46 -9.22
C ALA A 64 -23.19 -2.40 -9.04
N CYS A 65 -22.68 -1.47 -8.24
CA CYS A 65 -21.26 -1.41 -7.88
C CYS A 65 -20.80 -2.68 -7.14
N ALA A 66 -21.60 -3.18 -6.19
CA ALA A 66 -21.29 -4.39 -5.45
C ALA A 66 -21.20 -5.66 -6.34
N ARG A 67 -21.82 -5.64 -7.52
CA ARG A 67 -21.74 -6.75 -8.50
C ARG A 67 -20.49 -6.70 -9.38
N VAL A 68 -19.70 -5.65 -9.31
CA VAL A 68 -18.41 -5.56 -10.04
C VAL A 68 -17.38 -6.36 -9.24
N PRO A 69 -16.87 -7.48 -9.78
CA PRO A 69 -16.09 -8.45 -8.97
C PRO A 69 -14.74 -7.89 -8.52
N ALA A 70 -14.06 -7.15 -9.38
CA ALA A 70 -12.77 -6.54 -9.07
C ALA A 70 -12.65 -5.18 -9.77
N ARG A 71 -11.91 -4.28 -9.17
CA ARG A 71 -11.55 -2.98 -9.74
C ARG A 71 -10.04 -2.81 -9.68
N ASP A 72 -9.50 -2.10 -10.66
CA ASP A 72 -8.10 -1.70 -10.59
C ASP A 72 -7.86 -0.85 -9.34
N PRO A 73 -6.73 -1.07 -8.64
CA PRO A 73 -6.46 -0.42 -7.37
C PRO A 73 -6.11 1.06 -7.55
N TRP A 74 -6.34 1.79 -6.48
CA TRP A 74 -5.72 3.08 -6.23
C TRP A 74 -4.59 2.91 -5.23
N PHE A 75 -3.44 3.50 -5.54
CA PHE A 75 -2.27 3.54 -4.66
C PHE A 75 -2.23 4.90 -3.98
N LEU A 76 -2.60 4.92 -2.70
CA LEU A 76 -2.61 6.12 -1.87
C LEU A 76 -1.17 6.53 -1.58
N MET A 77 -0.87 7.80 -1.84
CA MET A 77 0.44 8.39 -1.66
C MET A 77 0.36 9.53 -0.65
N LEU A 78 1.39 9.66 0.15
CA LEU A 78 1.54 10.75 1.11
C LEU A 78 2.78 11.56 0.78
N SER A 79 2.72 12.86 1.03
CA SER A 79 3.90 13.70 0.96
C SER A 79 4.72 13.54 2.24
N ASP A 80 6.00 13.24 2.11
CA ASP A 80 6.91 13.09 3.24
C ASP A 80 7.32 14.46 3.86
N ARG A 81 7.16 15.54 3.10
CA ARG A 81 7.74 16.86 3.46
C ARG A 81 6.75 17.90 3.96
N GLN A 82 5.45 17.68 3.90
CA GLN A 82 4.46 18.68 4.34
C GLN A 82 3.16 18.04 4.82
N GLU A 83 2.86 18.24 6.10
CA GLU A 83 1.60 17.80 6.72
C GLU A 83 0.33 18.43 6.10
N ASP A 84 0.47 19.56 5.39
CA ASP A 84 -0.64 20.30 4.78
C ASP A 84 -0.93 19.93 3.31
N ARG A 85 -0.15 19.04 2.68
CA ARG A 85 -0.42 18.64 1.29
C ARG A 85 -1.52 17.59 1.22
N PRO A 86 -2.48 17.75 0.28
CA PRO A 86 -3.53 16.75 0.10
C PRO A 86 -2.92 15.42 -0.35
N ALA A 87 -3.40 14.31 0.22
CA ALA A 87 -3.07 12.99 -0.26
C ALA A 87 -3.44 12.85 -1.75
N VAL A 88 -2.60 12.18 -2.51
CA VAL A 88 -2.87 11.83 -3.90
C VAL A 88 -2.94 10.32 -4.03
N ALA A 89 -3.60 9.84 -5.09
CA ALA A 89 -3.61 8.42 -5.42
C ALA A 89 -3.23 8.24 -6.89
N PHE A 90 -2.46 7.21 -7.16
CA PHE A 90 -2.25 6.74 -8.52
C PHE A 90 -3.40 5.78 -8.89
N ASP A 91 -4.19 6.15 -9.89
CA ASP A 91 -5.26 5.33 -10.43
C ASP A 91 -4.67 4.37 -11.47
N ALA A 92 -4.60 3.08 -11.12
CA ALA A 92 -4.00 2.08 -12.00
C ALA A 92 -4.84 1.82 -13.28
N ALA A 93 -6.15 2.11 -13.25
CA ALA A 93 -7.01 1.97 -14.43
C ALA A 93 -6.78 3.07 -15.46
N GLU A 94 -6.53 4.29 -15.01
CA GLU A 94 -6.33 5.45 -15.88
C GLU A 94 -4.83 5.76 -16.11
N GLY A 95 -3.92 5.12 -15.36
CA GLY A 95 -2.48 5.42 -15.40
C GLY A 95 -2.16 6.87 -15.02
N ALA A 96 -2.95 7.46 -14.13
CA ALA A 96 -2.91 8.88 -13.84
C ALA A 96 -3.05 9.18 -12.34
N TRP A 97 -2.55 10.34 -11.94
CA TRP A 97 -2.66 10.81 -10.57
C TRP A 97 -4.01 11.47 -10.31
N ALA A 98 -4.64 11.13 -9.19
CA ALA A 98 -5.87 11.71 -8.68
C ALA A 98 -5.64 12.33 -7.30
N ARG A 99 -6.24 13.51 -7.07
CA ARG A 99 -6.23 14.14 -5.74
C ARG A 99 -7.29 13.48 -4.85
N CYS A 100 -6.87 12.99 -3.69
CA CYS A 100 -7.78 12.47 -2.68
C CYS A 100 -8.22 13.59 -1.74
N ARG A 101 -9.49 13.55 -1.33
CA ARG A 101 -9.97 14.41 -0.25
C ARG A 101 -9.58 13.76 1.07
N GLY A 102 -8.38 14.03 1.55
CA GLY A 102 -7.94 13.64 2.89
C GLY A 102 -8.31 14.72 3.91
N ALA A 103 -8.62 14.31 5.13
CA ALA A 103 -8.62 15.23 6.25
C ALA A 103 -7.16 15.48 6.68
N PRO A 104 -6.74 16.73 6.90
CA PRO A 104 -5.45 16.99 7.49
C PRO A 104 -5.41 16.42 8.92
N GLY A 105 -4.31 15.83 9.30
CA GLY A 105 -4.02 15.37 10.66
C GLY A 105 -3.82 13.86 10.83
N PRO A 106 -4.83 12.99 10.64
CA PRO A 106 -4.64 11.55 10.88
C PRO A 106 -3.86 10.89 9.74
N VAL A 107 -2.95 9.97 10.11
CA VAL A 107 -2.08 9.25 9.20
C VAL A 107 -2.69 7.89 8.83
N PRO A 108 -2.74 7.48 7.56
CA PRO A 108 -3.21 6.14 7.20
C PRO A 108 -2.21 5.09 7.70
N VAL A 109 -2.72 4.02 8.32
CA VAL A 109 -1.90 2.96 8.91
C VAL A 109 -2.22 1.56 8.41
N ALA A 110 -3.38 1.35 7.79
CA ALA A 110 -3.76 0.10 7.15
C ALA A 110 -4.88 0.32 6.13
N ALA A 111 -5.08 -0.62 5.21
CA ALA A 111 -6.18 -0.60 4.27
C ALA A 111 -6.67 -2.02 3.98
N ALA A 112 -7.99 -2.18 3.82
CA ALA A 112 -8.61 -3.43 3.38
C ALA A 112 -9.99 -3.18 2.80
N SER A 113 -10.41 -4.00 1.84
CA SER A 113 -11.78 -4.04 1.31
C SER A 113 -12.34 -2.67 0.88
N GLY A 114 -11.51 -1.80 0.32
CA GLY A 114 -11.92 -0.46 -0.13
C GLY A 114 -11.98 0.61 0.96
N LEU A 115 -11.58 0.28 2.18
CA LEU A 115 -11.50 1.17 3.33
C LEU A 115 -10.05 1.43 3.73
N VAL A 116 -9.81 2.58 4.33
CA VAL A 116 -8.51 2.97 4.89
C VAL A 116 -8.68 3.29 6.37
N LEU A 117 -7.80 2.74 7.17
CA LEU A 117 -7.70 3.00 8.61
C LEU A 117 -6.67 4.11 8.84
N TYR A 118 -7.10 5.13 9.56
CA TYR A 118 -6.27 6.26 9.94
C TYR A 118 -6.02 6.26 11.45
N ARG A 119 -4.84 6.71 11.85
CA ARG A 119 -4.46 6.91 13.25
C ARG A 119 -4.10 8.36 13.50
N ALA A 120 -4.65 8.95 14.55
CA ALA A 120 -4.25 10.27 15.00
C ALA A 120 -2.88 10.17 15.71
N PRO A 121 -1.86 10.94 15.28
CA PRO A 121 -0.51 10.88 15.88
C PRO A 121 -0.53 11.15 17.40
N ASP A 122 -1.22 12.21 17.80
CA ASP A 122 -1.22 12.70 19.19
C ASP A 122 -1.96 11.80 20.17
N THR A 123 -3.12 11.27 19.74
CA THR A 123 -4.03 10.53 20.65
C THR A 123 -4.02 9.03 20.41
N GLY A 124 -3.48 8.58 19.29
CA GLY A 124 -3.59 7.18 18.85
C GLY A 124 -5.00 6.76 18.43
N ALA A 125 -5.97 7.68 18.39
CA ALA A 125 -7.35 7.38 18.00
C ALA A 125 -7.42 6.85 16.57
N LEU A 126 -8.25 5.81 16.38
CA LEU A 126 -8.40 5.12 15.12
C LEU A 126 -9.71 5.52 14.42
N THR A 127 -9.65 5.79 13.12
CA THR A 127 -10.80 6.14 12.29
C THR A 127 -10.73 5.36 10.99
N VAL A 128 -11.79 4.65 10.65
CA VAL A 128 -11.95 4.01 9.34
C VAL A 128 -12.68 4.95 8.42
N ALA A 129 -12.22 5.09 7.18
CA ALA A 129 -12.88 5.93 6.19
C ALA A 129 -12.91 5.24 4.81
N ASN A 130 -13.94 5.58 4.05
CA ASN A 130 -14.01 5.28 2.62
C ASN A 130 -13.47 6.50 1.86
N PRO A 131 -12.31 6.40 1.19
CA PRO A 131 -11.66 7.54 0.55
C PRO A 131 -12.46 8.13 -0.62
N LEU A 132 -13.38 7.36 -1.21
CA LEU A 132 -14.22 7.82 -2.34
C LEU A 132 -15.44 8.59 -1.90
N THR A 133 -16.12 8.09 -0.86
CA THR A 133 -17.38 8.66 -0.39
C THR A 133 -17.18 9.76 0.66
N GLY A 134 -16.03 9.71 1.35
CA GLY A 134 -15.73 10.57 2.50
C GLY A 134 -16.46 10.11 3.78
N ALA A 135 -17.20 9.01 3.73
CA ALA A 135 -17.80 8.42 4.92
C ALA A 135 -16.68 7.96 5.88
N SER A 136 -16.82 8.28 7.16
CA SER A 136 -15.83 7.90 8.16
C SER A 136 -16.50 7.53 9.49
N ARG A 137 -15.82 6.68 10.26
CA ARG A 137 -16.26 6.21 11.56
C ARG A 137 -15.08 6.10 12.51
N ALA A 138 -15.17 6.76 13.66
CA ALA A 138 -14.23 6.55 14.74
C ALA A 138 -14.45 5.18 15.37
N LEU A 139 -13.37 4.44 15.61
CA LEU A 139 -13.42 3.19 16.34
C LEU A 139 -13.46 3.45 17.85
N PRO A 140 -14.08 2.57 18.64
CA PRO A 140 -13.97 2.63 20.08
C PRO A 140 -12.49 2.61 20.51
N PRO A 141 -12.12 3.21 21.63
CA PRO A 141 -10.75 3.13 22.12
C PRO A 141 -10.36 1.65 22.34
N PRO A 142 -9.14 1.25 21.93
CA PRO A 142 -8.65 -0.09 22.19
C PRO A 142 -8.53 -0.34 23.69
N PRO A 143 -8.52 -1.62 24.12
CA PRO A 143 -8.25 -1.96 25.52
C PRO A 143 -6.93 -1.32 25.97
N PRO A 144 -6.86 -0.85 27.22
CA PRO A 144 -5.62 -0.31 27.74
C PRO A 144 -4.52 -1.38 27.69
N ALA A 145 -3.46 -1.12 26.97
CA ALA A 145 -2.33 -2.01 26.83
C ALA A 145 -1.12 -1.41 27.54
N ALA A 146 -0.44 -2.24 28.34
CA ALA A 146 0.83 -1.86 28.96
C ALA A 146 2.00 -1.86 27.97
N SER A 147 1.81 -2.46 26.80
CA SER A 147 2.85 -2.67 25.80
C SER A 147 2.69 -1.71 24.60
N PRO A 148 3.80 -1.24 24.01
CA PRO A 148 3.76 -0.33 22.88
C PRO A 148 3.14 -0.99 21.64
N LEU A 149 2.55 -0.18 20.76
CA LEU A 149 2.07 -0.63 19.47
C LEU A 149 3.26 -0.98 18.56
N HIS A 150 3.24 -2.18 17.98
CA HIS A 150 4.28 -2.67 17.08
C HIS A 150 3.84 -2.68 15.63
N ALA A 151 2.62 -3.20 15.34
CA ALA A 151 2.06 -3.22 14.00
C ALA A 151 0.53 -3.14 14.01
N VAL A 152 -0.04 -2.68 12.91
CA VAL A 152 -1.48 -2.60 12.67
C VAL A 152 -1.81 -3.36 11.41
N ALA A 153 -2.81 -4.25 11.46
CA ALA A 153 -3.32 -4.97 10.32
C ALA A 153 -4.83 -4.72 10.16
N MET A 154 -5.29 -4.57 8.93
CA MET A 154 -6.70 -4.50 8.60
C MET A 154 -7.03 -5.55 7.55
N TYR A 155 -8.13 -6.32 7.74
CA TYR A 155 -8.45 -7.46 6.87
C TYR A 155 -9.92 -7.85 6.95
N GLY A 156 -10.36 -8.63 5.97
CA GLY A 156 -11.70 -9.24 5.94
C GLY A 156 -12.82 -8.31 5.46
N SER A 157 -14.00 -8.91 5.28
CA SER A 157 -15.28 -8.24 5.00
C SER A 157 -16.39 -9.07 5.65
N PRO A 158 -17.00 -8.62 6.75
CA PRO A 158 -16.76 -7.38 7.50
C PRO A 158 -15.30 -7.19 7.95
N TYR A 159 -14.87 -5.92 8.03
CA TYR A 159 -13.47 -5.67 8.34
C TYR A 159 -13.14 -5.91 9.82
N ARG A 160 -11.90 -6.32 10.04
CA ARG A 160 -11.28 -6.45 11.35
C ARG A 160 -10.00 -5.64 11.38
N VAL A 161 -9.68 -5.13 12.58
CA VAL A 161 -8.42 -4.43 12.84
C VAL A 161 -7.69 -5.16 13.94
N ALA A 162 -6.48 -5.64 13.66
CA ALA A 162 -5.60 -6.24 14.65
C ALA A 162 -4.50 -5.25 15.03
N LEU A 163 -4.33 -5.04 16.33
CA LEU A 163 -3.21 -4.32 16.92
C LEU A 163 -2.24 -5.35 17.49
N ILE A 164 -1.02 -5.38 16.96
CA ILE A 164 0.07 -6.20 17.46
C ILE A 164 0.88 -5.33 18.42
N LEU A 165 0.99 -5.76 19.66
CA LEU A 165 1.51 -5.00 20.79
C LEU A 165 2.71 -5.73 21.40
N GLY A 166 3.65 -4.98 21.94
CA GLY A 166 4.83 -5.53 22.59
C GLY A 166 6.09 -5.44 21.76
N LYS A 167 7.13 -6.08 22.24
CA LYS A 167 8.42 -6.26 21.54
C LYS A 167 8.72 -7.75 21.45
N LEU A 168 9.44 -8.17 20.42
CA LEU A 168 9.89 -9.55 20.32
C LEU A 168 10.79 -9.92 21.53
N PRO A 169 10.62 -11.11 22.11
CA PRO A 169 9.71 -12.19 21.69
C PRO A 169 8.29 -12.11 22.28
N ASP A 170 7.98 -11.11 23.11
CA ASP A 170 6.75 -11.02 23.91
C ASP A 170 5.70 -10.15 23.16
N LEU A 171 5.03 -10.76 22.20
CA LEU A 171 3.97 -10.12 21.44
C LEU A 171 2.58 -10.52 21.97
N SER A 172 1.65 -9.57 21.90
CA SER A 172 0.22 -9.78 22.14
C SER A 172 -0.61 -9.12 21.03
N MET A 173 -1.88 -9.49 20.92
CA MET A 173 -2.76 -9.00 19.88
C MET A 173 -4.15 -8.70 20.44
N ALA A 174 -4.67 -7.51 20.10
CA ALA A 174 -6.07 -7.15 20.28
C ALA A 174 -6.75 -7.00 18.93
N VAL A 175 -7.98 -7.50 18.77
CA VAL A 175 -8.71 -7.46 17.50
C VAL A 175 -10.03 -6.74 17.67
N PHE A 176 -10.28 -5.75 16.83
CA PHE A 176 -11.58 -5.13 16.65
C PHE A 176 -12.36 -5.87 15.56
N ASP A 177 -13.63 -6.13 15.82
CA ASP A 177 -14.56 -6.69 14.85
C ASP A 177 -15.64 -5.65 14.51
N SER A 178 -15.72 -5.27 13.23
CA SER A 178 -16.69 -4.25 12.78
C SER A 178 -18.14 -4.72 12.86
N SER A 179 -18.39 -6.03 12.86
CA SER A 179 -19.74 -6.58 12.96
C SER A 179 -20.34 -6.43 14.36
N THR A 180 -19.52 -6.54 15.39
CA THR A 180 -19.92 -6.37 16.79
C THR A 180 -19.62 -4.98 17.32
N ASN A 181 -18.78 -4.21 16.63
CA ASN A 181 -18.27 -2.91 17.02
C ASN A 181 -17.53 -2.94 18.38
N THR A 182 -16.79 -4.01 18.63
CA THR A 182 -16.08 -4.22 19.91
C THR A 182 -14.67 -4.71 19.69
N TRP A 183 -13.79 -4.40 20.63
CA TRP A 183 -12.47 -5.00 20.75
C TRP A 183 -12.54 -6.26 21.60
N ASN A 184 -11.80 -7.28 21.21
CA ASN A 184 -11.48 -8.40 22.07
C ASN A 184 -10.34 -8.01 23.01
N ASP A 185 -10.25 -8.70 24.16
CA ASP A 185 -9.12 -8.55 25.08
C ASP A 185 -7.80 -8.90 24.39
N ALA A 186 -6.74 -8.21 24.80
CA ALA A 186 -5.41 -8.51 24.29
C ALA A 186 -4.96 -9.92 24.74
N VAL A 187 -4.52 -10.73 23.79
CA VAL A 187 -4.10 -12.11 24.00
C VAL A 187 -2.64 -12.27 23.59
N ALA A 188 -1.84 -12.93 24.42
CA ALA A 188 -0.46 -13.23 24.08
C ALA A 188 -0.37 -14.12 22.83
N LEU A 189 0.60 -13.81 21.96
CA LEU A 189 0.92 -14.60 20.79
C LEU A 189 1.94 -15.68 21.13
N SER A 190 1.74 -16.88 20.58
CA SER A 190 2.69 -17.98 20.78
C SER A 190 3.72 -17.99 19.65
N ARG A 191 4.98 -18.22 19.97
CA ARG A 191 6.01 -18.41 18.94
C ARG A 191 5.84 -19.79 18.28
N LYS A 192 5.92 -19.84 16.96
CA LYS A 192 5.83 -21.11 16.22
C LYS A 192 7.10 -21.95 16.48
N PRO A 193 6.98 -23.21 16.94
CA PRO A 193 8.13 -24.01 17.35
C PRO A 193 9.10 -24.43 16.22
N ASP A 194 8.63 -24.43 14.97
CA ASP A 194 9.41 -24.93 13.82
C ASP A 194 10.23 -23.86 13.07
N ALA A 195 10.27 -22.63 13.56
CA ALA A 195 11.20 -21.64 13.05
C ALA A 195 12.54 -21.81 13.79
N SER A 196 13.26 -22.89 13.50
CA SER A 196 14.65 -23.01 13.97
C SER A 196 15.49 -21.93 13.29
N PRO A 197 16.11 -21.03 14.03
CA PRO A 197 17.20 -20.25 13.48
C PRO A 197 18.39 -21.22 13.32
N THR A 198 18.63 -21.67 12.12
CA THR A 198 19.92 -22.22 11.74
C THR A 198 20.89 -21.05 11.68
N ASP A 199 21.37 -20.60 12.82
CA ASP A 199 22.57 -19.81 13.05
C ASP A 199 22.61 -19.29 14.50
N ALA A 200 22.40 -20.20 15.47
CA ALA A 200 22.64 -19.91 16.87
C ALA A 200 24.09 -20.22 17.30
N ASP A 201 25.06 -20.23 16.36
CA ASP A 201 26.47 -20.45 16.64
C ASP A 201 27.38 -19.30 16.13
N ALA A 202 26.97 -18.07 16.38
CA ALA A 202 27.92 -16.98 16.45
C ALA A 202 28.11 -16.62 17.94
N PRO A 203 29.33 -16.77 18.53
CA PRO A 203 29.53 -16.39 19.91
C PRO A 203 29.26 -14.89 20.08
N ALA A 204 28.34 -14.56 20.97
CA ALA A 204 28.13 -13.21 21.41
C ALA A 204 29.47 -12.63 21.91
N PRO A 205 29.86 -11.44 21.49
CA PRO A 205 30.94 -10.73 22.17
C PRO A 205 30.47 -10.42 23.60
N ARG A 206 31.10 -11.04 24.56
CA ARG A 206 31.01 -10.62 25.96
C ARG A 206 31.75 -9.30 26.07
N GLY A 207 30.99 -8.23 26.24
CA GLY A 207 31.47 -6.95 26.70
C GLY A 207 30.73 -6.69 28.00
N GLU A 208 31.37 -6.99 29.12
CA GLU A 208 31.07 -6.41 30.42
C GLU A 208 31.52 -4.96 30.30
N ASP A 209 30.59 -4.04 30.53
CA ASP A 209 30.81 -2.85 31.35
C ASP A 209 29.48 -2.12 31.46
N GLU A 210 29.00 -2.16 32.70
CA GLU A 210 27.91 -1.35 33.20
C GLU A 210 28.41 0.11 33.25
N ASP A 211 27.66 1.04 32.70
CA ASP A 211 27.53 2.39 33.28
C ASP A 211 26.18 2.97 32.90
N GLU A 212 25.46 3.31 33.95
CA GLU A 212 24.14 3.91 33.98
C GLU A 212 24.15 5.39 33.52
N ASP A 213 22.95 5.85 33.25
CA ASP A 213 22.47 7.23 33.15
C ASP A 213 22.52 7.89 31.77
N GLY A 214 21.38 7.87 31.13
CA GLY A 214 21.03 8.74 30.02
C GLY A 214 19.58 8.51 29.61
N ASP A 215 18.71 9.45 29.95
CA ASP A 215 17.39 9.61 29.36
C ASP A 215 17.55 9.78 27.83
N ASP A 216 17.55 8.67 27.12
CA ASP A 216 17.51 8.68 25.67
C ASP A 216 16.08 8.49 25.20
N ASP A 217 15.55 9.50 24.56
CA ASP A 217 14.41 9.40 23.65
C ASP A 217 14.70 8.27 22.65
N ASP A 218 14.23 7.06 22.94
CA ASP A 218 14.35 5.87 22.09
C ASP A 218 13.47 6.09 20.83
N ASP A 219 14.03 6.75 19.82
CA ASP A 219 13.38 6.97 18.52
C ASP A 219 13.24 5.69 17.69
N GLY A 220 13.59 4.53 18.27
CA GLY A 220 13.51 3.22 17.61
C GLY A 220 14.56 3.00 16.51
N THR A 221 15.57 3.84 16.43
CA THR A 221 16.66 3.67 15.46
C THR A 221 17.62 2.57 15.91
N VAL A 222 17.77 1.52 15.09
CA VAL A 222 18.72 0.44 15.33
C VAL A 222 20.04 0.75 14.64
N PHE A 223 21.12 0.77 15.42
CA PHE A 223 22.46 1.04 14.90
C PHE A 223 23.21 -0.28 14.66
N TYR A 224 23.78 -0.42 13.48
CA TYR A 224 24.65 -1.54 13.10
C TYR A 224 26.08 -1.06 12.89
N LEU A 225 27.03 -1.85 13.38
CA LEU A 225 28.43 -1.63 13.05
C LEU A 225 28.76 -2.40 11.78
N SER A 226 29.08 -1.71 10.69
CA SER A 226 29.53 -2.36 9.46
C SER A 226 30.91 -2.99 9.62
N LYS A 227 31.27 -3.96 8.74
CA LYS A 227 32.62 -4.55 8.72
C LYS A 227 33.73 -3.52 8.47
N THR A 228 33.38 -2.36 7.93
CA THR A 228 34.31 -1.25 7.71
C THR A 228 34.42 -0.30 8.92
N GLY A 229 33.74 -0.61 10.03
CA GLY A 229 33.75 0.20 11.25
C GLY A 229 32.83 1.42 11.18
N ILE A 230 31.94 1.52 10.21
CA ILE A 230 30.98 2.61 10.09
C ILE A 230 29.73 2.21 10.87
N VAL A 231 29.29 3.06 11.79
CA VAL A 231 28.02 2.90 12.49
C VAL A 231 26.90 3.32 11.54
N MET A 232 26.02 2.39 11.23
CA MET A 232 24.88 2.63 10.35
C MET A 232 23.60 2.65 11.17
N ALA A 233 22.82 3.68 11.04
CA ALA A 233 21.49 3.77 11.57
C ALA A 233 20.52 3.24 10.50
N SER A 234 19.83 2.13 10.79
CA SER A 234 18.76 1.61 9.94
C SER A 234 17.44 2.11 10.48
N ASN A 235 16.95 3.21 9.99
CA ASN A 235 15.57 3.62 10.21
C ASN A 235 14.73 3.00 9.10
N MET A 236 14.23 1.79 9.34
CA MET A 236 13.56 0.99 8.32
C MET A 236 12.15 1.47 7.99
N GLN A 237 11.59 2.41 8.77
CA GLN A 237 10.26 2.96 8.56
C GLN A 237 10.25 4.45 8.83
N ARG A 238 10.76 5.22 7.86
CA ARG A 238 10.98 6.66 8.02
C ARG A 238 9.71 7.51 8.02
N THR A 239 8.59 7.00 7.53
CA THR A 239 7.34 7.76 7.48
C THR A 239 6.38 7.33 8.58
N ALA A 240 5.67 8.28 9.17
CA ALA A 240 4.66 8.02 10.20
C ALA A 240 3.58 7.01 9.75
N SER A 241 3.27 6.96 8.45
CA SER A 241 2.31 5.99 7.87
C SER A 241 2.86 4.57 7.83
N ARG A 242 4.17 4.40 7.76
CA ARG A 242 4.84 3.09 7.64
C ARG A 242 5.31 2.53 8.95
N GLN A 243 5.43 3.35 9.99
CA GLN A 243 5.93 2.95 11.30
C GLN A 243 5.19 1.74 11.90
N TYR A 244 3.88 1.66 11.66
CA TYR A 244 3.03 0.56 12.16
C TYR A 244 2.43 -0.29 11.04
N SER A 245 2.88 -0.12 9.79
CA SER A 245 2.28 -0.81 8.67
C SER A 245 2.60 -2.30 8.69
N SER A 246 1.65 -3.10 8.19
CA SER A 246 1.85 -4.51 7.90
C SER A 246 1.29 -4.86 6.53
N ALA A 247 1.91 -5.84 5.89
CA ALA A 247 1.40 -6.46 4.70
C ALA A 247 0.50 -7.63 5.11
N VAL A 248 -0.76 -7.63 4.68
CA VAL A 248 -1.72 -8.68 5.07
C VAL A 248 -2.08 -9.55 3.88
N THR A 249 -1.89 -10.85 4.04
CA THR A 249 -2.36 -11.86 3.09
C THR A 249 -3.57 -12.57 3.67
N CYS A 250 -4.59 -12.77 2.84
CA CYS A 250 -5.77 -13.55 3.19
C CYS A 250 -5.91 -14.72 2.21
N ARG A 251 -6.29 -15.89 2.71
CA ARG A 251 -6.61 -17.01 1.82
C ARG A 251 -7.90 -16.74 1.06
N PRO A 252 -8.03 -17.21 -0.19
CA PRO A 252 -9.21 -16.98 -1.02
C PRO A 252 -10.51 -17.53 -0.41
N ASP A 253 -10.42 -18.55 0.43
CA ASP A 253 -11.53 -19.17 1.16
C ASP A 253 -12.01 -18.37 2.38
N GLY A 254 -11.38 -17.20 2.64
CA GLY A 254 -11.73 -16.33 3.77
C GLY A 254 -11.27 -16.86 5.14
N GLY A 255 -10.42 -17.90 5.15
CA GLY A 255 -9.97 -18.54 6.38
C GLY A 255 -8.90 -17.77 7.12
N ASP A 256 -7.66 -18.07 6.85
CA ASP A 256 -6.52 -17.56 7.62
C ASP A 256 -6.01 -16.22 7.07
N ALA A 257 -5.92 -15.22 7.92
CA ALA A 257 -5.25 -13.94 7.64
C ALA A 257 -3.87 -13.94 8.31
N VAL A 258 -2.83 -13.62 7.56
CA VAL A 258 -1.46 -13.51 8.06
C VAL A 258 -0.93 -12.12 7.81
N ALA A 259 -0.49 -11.45 8.88
CA ALA A 259 0.19 -10.17 8.79
C ALA A 259 1.70 -10.36 8.77
N TYR A 260 2.38 -9.62 7.91
CA TYR A 260 3.83 -9.57 7.80
C TYR A 260 4.30 -8.15 8.07
N PHE A 261 5.31 -8.00 8.89
CA PHE A 261 5.89 -6.71 9.23
C PHE A 261 7.37 -6.82 9.52
N LEU A 262 8.07 -5.70 9.46
CA LEU A 262 9.48 -5.62 9.81
C LEU A 262 9.64 -5.40 11.31
N SER A 263 10.53 -6.15 11.93
CA SER A 263 10.99 -5.87 13.30
C SER A 263 12.06 -4.77 13.27
N ASN A 264 12.31 -4.16 14.42
CA ASN A 264 13.40 -3.18 14.56
C ASN A 264 14.79 -3.75 14.21
N SER A 265 14.94 -5.08 14.25
CA SER A 265 16.18 -5.76 13.83
C SER A 265 16.26 -6.01 12.31
N GLY A 266 15.26 -5.63 11.53
CA GLY A 266 15.19 -5.90 10.09
C GLY A 266 14.79 -7.32 9.71
N ALA A 267 14.37 -8.13 10.67
CA ALA A 267 13.79 -9.43 10.38
C ALA A 267 12.30 -9.28 10.02
N VAL A 268 11.86 -10.06 9.05
CA VAL A 268 10.43 -10.16 8.71
C VAL A 268 9.75 -11.07 9.71
N VAL A 269 8.67 -10.58 10.29
CA VAL A 269 7.82 -11.35 11.21
C VAL A 269 6.51 -11.69 10.51
N SER A 270 6.13 -12.95 10.53
CA SER A 270 4.81 -13.43 10.11
C SER A 270 3.95 -13.70 11.33
N CYS A 271 2.72 -13.17 11.33
CA CYS A 271 1.76 -13.35 12.41
C CYS A 271 0.44 -13.89 11.85
N ASP A 272 0.10 -15.13 12.20
CA ASP A 272 -1.21 -15.73 11.90
C ASP A 272 -2.24 -15.13 12.87
N LEU A 273 -3.10 -14.26 12.31
CA LEU A 273 -4.09 -13.51 13.10
C LEU A 273 -5.25 -14.39 13.60
N THR A 274 -5.42 -15.55 12.99
CA THR A 274 -6.48 -16.51 13.37
C THR A 274 -5.98 -17.47 14.46
N ARG A 275 -4.79 -18.04 14.26
CA ARG A 275 -4.19 -19.01 15.20
C ARG A 275 -3.45 -18.35 16.36
N ARG A 276 -3.20 -17.04 16.27
CA ARG A 276 -2.47 -16.26 17.26
C ARG A 276 -1.04 -16.77 17.49
N VAL A 277 -0.38 -17.09 16.40
CA VAL A 277 1.02 -17.53 16.42
C VAL A 277 1.87 -16.63 15.54
N PHE A 278 3.11 -16.41 15.92
CA PHE A 278 4.08 -15.67 15.10
C PHE A 278 5.35 -16.45 14.86
N ALA A 279 6.06 -16.10 13.81
CA ALA A 279 7.37 -16.61 13.49
C ALA A 279 8.25 -15.50 12.91
N GLU A 280 9.50 -15.47 13.33
CA GLU A 280 10.52 -14.65 12.68
C GLU A 280 11.05 -15.42 11.49
N LEU A 281 10.99 -14.82 10.29
CA LEU A 281 11.48 -15.47 9.08
C LEU A 281 13.00 -15.31 8.97
N PRO A 282 13.67 -16.24 8.28
CA PRO A 282 15.11 -16.13 8.04
C PRO A 282 15.46 -14.79 7.39
N ARG A 283 16.61 -14.23 7.71
CA ARG A 283 17.09 -13.00 7.07
C ARG A 283 17.43 -13.26 5.61
N ILE A 284 17.07 -12.32 4.74
CA ILE A 284 17.40 -12.38 3.30
C ILE A 284 18.88 -12.08 3.10
N LEU A 285 19.38 -11.07 3.80
CA LEU A 285 20.77 -10.61 3.69
C LEU A 285 21.45 -10.60 5.05
N PRO A 286 22.79 -10.75 5.07
CA PRO A 286 23.56 -10.59 6.28
C PRO A 286 23.36 -9.21 6.91
N VAL A 287 23.39 -9.11 8.23
CA VAL A 287 23.20 -7.86 9.00
C VAL A 287 24.14 -6.73 8.57
N HIS A 288 25.32 -7.06 8.07
CA HIS A 288 26.33 -6.10 7.64
C HIS A 288 26.18 -5.60 6.20
N ALA A 289 25.18 -6.09 5.46
CA ALA A 289 24.90 -5.59 4.11
C ALA A 289 24.08 -4.30 4.22
N GLU A 290 24.55 -3.24 3.57
CA GLU A 290 23.80 -2.01 3.41
C GLU A 290 22.64 -2.26 2.48
N TYR A 291 21.42 -2.10 2.96
CA TYR A 291 20.21 -2.27 2.15
C TYR A 291 19.03 -1.50 2.72
N SER A 292 18.10 -1.17 1.85
CA SER A 292 16.75 -0.76 2.22
C SER A 292 15.78 -1.88 1.89
N ILE A 293 14.82 -2.13 2.79
CA ILE A 293 13.91 -3.27 2.72
C ILE A 293 12.48 -2.82 3.04
N ASP A 294 11.52 -3.36 2.31
CA ASP A 294 10.10 -3.22 2.64
C ASP A 294 9.33 -4.53 2.42
N VAL A 295 8.24 -4.69 3.17
CA VAL A 295 7.37 -5.87 3.10
C VAL A 295 6.04 -5.50 2.47
N VAL A 296 5.60 -6.29 1.50
CA VAL A 296 4.39 -6.01 0.73
C VAL A 296 3.57 -7.27 0.50
N ALA A 297 2.24 -7.14 0.56
CA ALA A 297 1.32 -8.20 0.18
C ALA A 297 0.79 -7.94 -1.24
N CYS A 298 0.79 -8.99 -2.07
CA CYS A 298 0.36 -8.92 -3.44
C CYS A 298 -0.17 -10.31 -3.85
N ASP A 299 -1.34 -10.38 -4.46
CA ASP A 299 -1.97 -11.61 -4.93
C ASP A 299 -2.03 -12.73 -3.87
N GLY A 300 -2.37 -12.37 -2.64
CA GLY A 300 -2.48 -13.32 -1.51
C GLY A 300 -1.15 -13.87 -0.99
N ARG A 301 -0.02 -13.33 -1.45
CA ARG A 301 1.34 -13.70 -1.05
C ARG A 301 2.07 -12.53 -0.42
N ALA A 302 3.06 -12.83 0.41
CA ALA A 302 3.96 -11.83 0.98
C ALA A 302 5.28 -11.80 0.21
N TYR A 303 5.72 -10.61 -0.10
CA TYR A 303 6.99 -10.35 -0.78
C TYR A 303 7.81 -9.38 0.05
N VAL A 304 9.11 -9.44 -0.17
CA VAL A 304 10.06 -8.47 0.35
C VAL A 304 10.76 -7.83 -0.83
N VAL A 305 10.78 -6.51 -0.84
CA VAL A 305 11.51 -5.71 -1.82
C VAL A 305 12.77 -5.19 -1.17
N VAL A 306 13.91 -5.44 -1.80
CA VAL A 306 15.23 -5.10 -1.26
C VAL A 306 16.00 -4.31 -2.29
N LEU A 307 16.49 -3.14 -1.89
CA LEU A 307 17.47 -2.35 -2.62
C LEU A 307 18.84 -2.55 -1.96
N THR A 308 19.82 -3.00 -2.73
CA THR A 308 21.18 -3.21 -2.26
C THR A 308 22.16 -2.51 -3.15
N GLU A 309 23.27 -2.05 -2.57
CA GLU A 309 24.44 -1.56 -3.28
C GLU A 309 25.61 -2.53 -3.11
N TYR A 310 26.20 -2.95 -4.22
CA TYR A 310 27.36 -3.83 -4.22
C TYR A 310 28.21 -3.64 -5.48
N LEU A 311 29.53 -3.54 -5.32
CA LEU A 311 30.51 -3.40 -6.41
C LEU A 311 30.09 -2.33 -7.45
N ASP A 312 29.94 -1.10 -7.00
CA ASP A 312 29.62 0.08 -7.81
C ASP A 312 28.29 -0.04 -8.60
N THR A 313 27.34 -0.84 -8.09
CA THR A 313 26.03 -1.01 -8.70
C THR A 313 24.92 -1.11 -7.66
N ALA A 314 23.76 -0.54 -7.96
CA ALA A 314 22.55 -0.75 -7.17
C ALA A 314 21.66 -1.80 -7.84
N SER A 315 21.05 -2.66 -7.03
CA SER A 315 20.08 -3.64 -7.51
C SER A 315 18.84 -3.69 -6.62
N LEU A 316 17.67 -3.61 -7.25
CA LEU A 316 16.38 -3.74 -6.59
C LEU A 316 15.76 -5.08 -6.98
N ARG A 317 15.43 -5.88 -5.98
CA ARG A 317 14.94 -7.25 -6.15
C ARG A 317 13.73 -7.53 -5.30
N VAL A 318 12.86 -8.40 -5.80
CA VAL A 318 11.64 -8.86 -5.12
C VAL A 318 11.81 -10.34 -4.76
N TRP A 319 11.55 -10.66 -3.50
CA TRP A 319 11.70 -12.00 -2.95
C TRP A 319 10.38 -12.49 -2.36
N GLU A 320 10.05 -13.75 -2.59
CA GLU A 320 8.91 -14.45 -2.00
C GLU A 320 9.39 -15.45 -0.96
N PHE A 321 8.75 -15.50 0.21
CA PHE A 321 9.03 -16.55 1.19
C PHE A 321 8.15 -17.76 0.88
N SER A 322 8.80 -18.85 0.46
CA SER A 322 8.12 -20.10 0.10
C SER A 322 8.96 -21.31 0.49
N GLY A 323 8.31 -22.35 1.06
CA GLY A 323 8.99 -23.58 1.44
C GLY A 323 10.09 -23.42 2.51
N GLY A 324 10.04 -22.37 3.32
CA GLY A 324 11.04 -22.09 4.36
C GLY A 324 12.26 -21.29 3.89
N ALA A 325 12.29 -20.85 2.64
CA ALA A 325 13.38 -20.07 2.06
C ALA A 325 12.87 -18.86 1.27
N TRP A 326 13.75 -17.89 1.11
CA TRP A 326 13.50 -16.74 0.23
C TRP A 326 13.89 -17.08 -1.20
N LEU A 327 12.96 -16.89 -2.13
CA LEU A 327 13.14 -17.10 -3.57
C LEU A 327 13.02 -15.77 -4.29
N GLN A 328 14.02 -15.38 -5.06
CA GLN A 328 13.93 -14.20 -5.92
C GLN A 328 12.93 -14.46 -7.04
N VAL A 329 11.92 -13.60 -7.15
CA VAL A 329 10.84 -13.73 -8.15
C VAL A 329 10.90 -12.63 -9.21
N ALA A 330 11.41 -11.45 -8.88
CA ALA A 330 11.57 -10.36 -9.81
C ALA A 330 12.82 -9.54 -9.50
N ALA A 331 13.34 -8.83 -10.51
CA ALA A 331 14.44 -7.90 -10.38
C ALA A 331 14.23 -6.71 -11.33
N MET A 332 14.48 -5.50 -10.84
CA MET A 332 14.47 -4.30 -11.67
C MET A 332 15.61 -4.39 -12.70
N PRO A 333 15.38 -3.99 -13.98
CA PRO A 333 16.45 -3.93 -14.97
C PRO A 333 17.61 -3.07 -14.48
N PRO A 334 18.88 -3.49 -14.67
CA PRO A 334 20.05 -2.74 -14.21
C PRO A 334 20.11 -1.29 -14.69
N ALA A 335 19.62 -1.03 -15.90
CA ALA A 335 19.55 0.33 -16.44
C ALA A 335 18.64 1.27 -15.65
N MET A 336 17.65 0.73 -14.92
CA MET A 336 16.77 1.50 -14.05
C MET A 336 17.33 1.56 -12.63
N SER A 337 17.80 0.45 -12.07
CA SER A 337 18.27 0.39 -10.69
C SER A 337 19.61 1.09 -10.47
N HIS A 338 20.47 1.16 -11.50
CA HIS A 338 21.79 1.81 -11.38
C HIS A 338 21.69 3.31 -11.06
N ALA A 339 20.59 3.96 -11.41
CA ALA A 339 20.34 5.36 -11.05
C ALA A 339 20.33 5.61 -9.53
N PHE A 340 20.13 4.57 -8.72
CA PHE A 340 20.09 4.66 -7.26
C PHE A 340 21.44 4.40 -6.58
N TYR A 341 22.48 4.08 -7.36
CA TYR A 341 23.80 3.83 -6.79
C TYR A 341 24.40 5.12 -6.18
N GLY A 342 24.88 5.01 -4.95
CA GLY A 342 25.49 6.13 -4.20
C GLY A 342 24.50 7.12 -3.60
N THR A 343 23.18 6.95 -3.85
CA THR A 343 22.16 7.91 -3.37
C THR A 343 21.63 7.60 -1.97
N LYS A 344 22.02 6.46 -1.37
CA LYS A 344 21.48 5.95 -0.10
C LYS A 344 19.94 5.94 -0.07
N ALA A 345 19.38 5.53 -1.19
CA ALA A 345 17.94 5.58 -1.39
C ALA A 345 17.20 4.56 -0.52
N ASP A 346 16.00 4.96 -0.09
CA ASP A 346 15.06 4.08 0.57
C ASP A 346 14.00 3.59 -0.39
N VAL A 347 13.52 2.38 -0.13
CA VAL A 347 12.37 1.79 -0.81
C VAL A 347 11.14 1.85 0.06
N ASN A 348 10.03 2.17 -0.56
CA ASN A 348 8.71 2.15 0.05
C ASN A 348 7.73 1.50 -0.94
N CYS A 349 7.11 0.40 -0.56
CA CYS A 349 6.39 -0.45 -1.49
C CYS A 349 4.94 -0.70 -1.07
N VAL A 350 4.06 -0.82 -2.06
CA VAL A 350 2.66 -1.20 -1.85
C VAL A 350 2.24 -2.18 -2.94
N GLY A 351 1.63 -3.30 -2.56
CA GLY A 351 1.17 -4.32 -3.48
C GLY A 351 -0.35 -4.35 -3.63
N HIS A 352 -0.83 -4.69 -4.82
CA HIS A 352 -2.23 -5.01 -5.06
C HIS A 352 -2.40 -5.85 -6.34
N GLY A 353 -3.24 -6.90 -6.26
CA GLY A 353 -3.35 -7.85 -7.36
C GLY A 353 -1.97 -8.35 -7.73
N GLY A 354 -1.61 -8.68 -8.91
CA GLY A 354 -0.27 -9.13 -9.29
C GLY A 354 0.80 -8.01 -9.39
N ARG A 355 0.59 -6.80 -8.87
CA ARG A 355 1.45 -5.63 -9.07
C ARG A 355 1.99 -5.07 -7.77
N ILE A 356 3.24 -4.64 -7.79
CA ILE A 356 3.91 -3.93 -6.70
C ILE A 356 4.32 -2.54 -7.21
N MET A 357 3.81 -1.50 -6.54
CA MET A 357 4.31 -0.15 -6.71
C MET A 357 5.50 0.04 -5.79
N VAL A 358 6.62 0.46 -6.35
CA VAL A 358 7.87 0.73 -5.63
C VAL A 358 8.19 2.21 -5.77
N CYS A 359 8.26 2.92 -4.66
CA CYS A 359 8.79 4.27 -4.60
C CYS A 359 10.20 4.22 -4.05
N VAL A 360 11.13 4.82 -4.76
CA VAL A 360 12.51 4.96 -4.34
C VAL A 360 12.73 6.44 -4.04
N SER A 361 13.21 6.76 -2.84
CA SER A 361 13.49 8.13 -2.42
C SER A 361 14.95 8.25 -2.00
N SER A 362 15.71 9.12 -2.64
CA SER A 362 17.04 9.54 -2.18
C SER A 362 16.87 10.59 -1.09
N GLY A 363 17.74 10.58 -0.09
CA GLY A 363 17.77 11.63 0.93
C GLY A 363 18.31 12.98 0.43
N GLU A 364 18.63 13.09 -0.85
CA GLU A 364 19.22 14.29 -1.45
C GLU A 364 18.16 15.36 -1.72
N PRO A 365 18.47 16.63 -1.38
CA PRO A 365 17.50 17.74 -1.51
C PRO A 365 17.12 18.06 -2.97
N ASP A 366 17.94 17.71 -3.93
CA ASP A 366 17.72 18.05 -5.34
C ASP A 366 16.83 17.04 -6.11
N GLY A 367 16.38 15.96 -5.45
CA GLY A 367 15.39 15.03 -6.01
C GLY A 367 15.88 14.19 -7.22
N ASP A 368 17.14 14.33 -7.62
CA ASP A 368 17.77 13.46 -8.62
C ASP A 368 18.01 12.08 -8.00
N GLY A 369 17.23 11.09 -8.38
CA GLY A 369 17.27 9.74 -7.83
C GLY A 369 15.95 9.29 -7.18
N ASN A 370 14.91 10.14 -7.18
CA ASN A 370 13.57 9.75 -6.76
C ASN A 370 12.79 9.19 -7.95
N GLY A 371 12.07 8.06 -7.74
CA GLY A 371 11.28 7.45 -8.80
C GLY A 371 10.16 6.59 -8.25
N SER A 372 9.09 6.46 -9.03
CA SER A 372 7.99 5.54 -8.75
C SER A 372 7.89 4.54 -9.90
N PHE A 373 7.82 3.27 -9.56
CA PHE A 373 7.85 2.18 -10.52
C PHE A 373 6.72 1.20 -10.23
N MET A 374 6.20 0.59 -11.29
CA MET A 374 5.25 -0.51 -11.18
C MET A 374 5.93 -1.79 -11.65
N CYS A 375 5.92 -2.80 -10.81
CA CYS A 375 6.38 -4.15 -11.10
C CYS A 375 5.19 -5.09 -11.27
N ASP A 376 5.04 -5.73 -12.40
CA ASP A 376 4.20 -6.91 -12.56
C ASP A 376 5.05 -8.13 -12.17
N VAL A 377 4.71 -8.75 -11.04
CA VAL A 377 5.53 -9.80 -10.42
C VAL A 377 5.56 -11.06 -11.29
N ALA A 378 4.44 -11.43 -11.91
CA ALA A 378 4.33 -12.66 -12.69
C ALA A 378 5.16 -12.62 -13.98
N SER A 379 5.22 -11.46 -14.63
CA SER A 379 5.96 -11.26 -15.88
C SER A 379 7.35 -10.65 -15.69
N ASN A 380 7.71 -10.25 -14.46
CA ASN A 380 8.91 -9.45 -14.14
C ASN A 380 9.03 -8.19 -15.03
N ARG A 381 7.89 -7.57 -15.33
CA ARG A 381 7.86 -6.34 -16.14
C ARG A 381 7.87 -5.13 -15.21
N TRP A 382 8.78 -4.20 -15.50
CA TRP A 382 8.94 -2.95 -14.78
C TRP A 382 8.58 -1.77 -15.68
N GLU A 383 7.89 -0.80 -15.11
CA GLU A 383 7.47 0.42 -15.78
C GLU A 383 7.68 1.60 -14.84
N GLU A 384 8.36 2.65 -15.31
CA GLU A 384 8.47 3.91 -14.58
C GLU A 384 7.15 4.66 -14.68
N LEU A 385 6.63 5.12 -13.54
CA LEU A 385 5.39 5.87 -13.49
C LEU A 385 5.64 7.37 -13.74
N PRO A 386 4.66 8.08 -14.32
CA PRO A 386 4.77 9.51 -14.51
C PRO A 386 4.97 10.21 -13.17
N ARG A 387 5.80 11.25 -13.12
CA ARG A 387 5.97 12.07 -11.91
C ARG A 387 4.64 12.75 -11.57
N CYS A 388 4.32 12.81 -10.27
CA CYS A 388 3.13 13.53 -9.81
C CYS A 388 3.38 15.03 -9.95
N ALA A 389 2.74 15.66 -10.94
CA ALA A 389 2.82 17.11 -11.11
C ALA A 389 2.02 17.80 -10.00
N GLY A 390 2.66 18.68 -9.24
CA GLY A 390 1.99 19.65 -8.37
C GLY A 390 1.06 20.54 -9.21
N GLY A 391 -0.08 20.95 -8.66
CA GLY A 391 -0.92 21.97 -9.31
C GLY A 391 -0.16 23.30 -9.37
N ASP A 392 -0.34 24.04 -10.47
CA ASP A 392 0.14 25.43 -10.64
C ASP A 392 1.66 25.63 -10.84
N GLY A 393 2.37 24.66 -11.46
CA GLY A 393 3.77 24.84 -11.84
C GLY A 393 4.77 24.65 -10.71
N GLU A 394 4.32 24.14 -9.56
CA GLU A 394 5.22 23.67 -8.50
C GLU A 394 5.99 22.42 -8.95
N GLU A 395 7.25 22.32 -8.50
CA GLU A 395 8.10 21.15 -8.69
C GLU A 395 7.37 19.88 -8.30
N ALA A 396 7.66 18.80 -9.03
CA ALA A 396 7.09 17.48 -8.75
C ALA A 396 7.29 17.14 -7.27
N ALA A 397 6.19 16.97 -6.56
CA ALA A 397 6.26 16.66 -5.14
C ALA A 397 6.72 15.22 -4.93
N ASP A 398 7.60 15.00 -3.98
CA ASP A 398 8.00 13.67 -3.55
C ASP A 398 6.87 13.04 -2.74
N PHE A 399 6.40 11.91 -3.21
CA PHE A 399 5.39 11.12 -2.55
C PHE A 399 5.92 9.73 -2.25
N VAL A 400 5.53 9.20 -1.11
CA VAL A 400 5.78 7.83 -0.72
C VAL A 400 4.48 7.03 -0.76
N ALA A 401 4.55 5.80 -1.24
CA ALA A 401 3.41 4.90 -1.26
C ALA A 401 3.00 4.56 0.18
N ALA A 402 1.74 4.79 0.52
CA ALA A 402 1.21 4.45 1.83
C ALA A 402 0.47 3.11 1.79
N PHE A 403 -0.62 3.05 1.04
CA PHE A 403 -1.48 1.87 0.97
C PHE A 403 -2.14 1.77 -0.40
N SER A 404 -2.56 0.56 -0.76
CA SER A 404 -3.43 0.32 -1.90
C SER A 404 -4.83 -0.06 -1.43
N PHE A 405 -5.83 0.29 -2.20
CA PHE A 405 -7.20 -0.15 -1.97
C PHE A 405 -7.98 -0.24 -3.30
N GLU A 406 -8.93 -1.16 -3.36
CA GLU A 406 -9.91 -1.14 -4.42
C GLU A 406 -10.90 -0.01 -4.19
N PRO A 407 -11.07 0.90 -5.16
CA PRO A 407 -12.00 2.02 -5.01
C PRO A 407 -13.47 1.53 -5.09
N ARG A 408 -14.12 1.35 -3.94
CA ARG A 408 -15.49 0.83 -3.80
C ARG A 408 -16.39 1.84 -3.12
N MET A 409 -17.39 2.34 -3.85
CA MET A 409 -18.35 3.33 -3.33
C MET A 409 -19.44 2.72 -2.45
N GLU A 410 -19.73 1.44 -2.67
CA GLU A 410 -20.78 0.69 -1.98
C GLU A 410 -20.38 0.21 -0.58
N VAL A 411 -19.09 0.25 -0.25
CA VAL A 411 -18.60 -0.23 1.04
C VAL A 411 -18.90 0.80 2.13
N ALA A 412 -19.68 0.38 3.11
CA ALA A 412 -19.99 1.16 4.30
C ALA A 412 -18.86 1.06 5.35
N VAL A 413 -18.74 2.10 6.21
CA VAL A 413 -17.76 2.21 7.31
C VAL A 413 -18.37 1.72 8.63
#